data_44b1af20f94cc5d25d68302173b31ef7
#
_entry.id   44b1af20f94cc5d25d68302173b31ef7
#
_cell.length_a   1.000
_cell.length_b   1.000
_cell.length_c   1.000
_cell.angle_alpha   90.00
_cell.angle_beta   90.00
_cell.angle_gamma   90.00
#
_symmetry.space_group_name_H-M   'P 1'
#
loop_
_entity.id
_entity.type
_entity.pdbx_description
1 polymer ?
#
loop_
_entity_poly.entity_id
_entity_poly.type
_entity_poly.pdbx_seq_one_letter_code
_entity_poly.pdbx_strand_id
1 'polypeptide(L)'
;MARTATRFSCTACGESLPKWEGRCPSCDAWGTVQEEATTLSAARRGHAAPREVVALADVDALEAERIATGLGELDRVLGGGIVPGSLVLLGGEPGVGKSTLLTMALAAIAQRTSALLVTGEESAAQVRLRAERIGGAGDIRVVAETDLDGVVATIAKERPAVCVVDSVQTLWTADLASAPGSVAQVREAAGALLRVAKEHGVAIILVGHVTKDGAVAGPKVLEHLVDAVLLFEGERGGELRILRAAKNRFGATSELGVFAMTGRGLEAVEDPSALLGRDELGAVGSVVACTLEGSRPLLLEVQALVSTSCLLYTSPSP
;
A
#
# COMPACT_ATOMS: atom_id res chain seq x y z
N MET A 1 -36.35 -20.14 -9.90
CA MET A 1 -35.75 -19.31 -10.98
C MET A 1 -35.10 -18.10 -10.32
N ALA A 2 -33.78 -18.04 -10.27
CA ALA A 2 -33.05 -16.92 -9.70
C ALA A 2 -33.21 -15.70 -10.64
N ARG A 3 -33.69 -14.58 -10.10
CA ARG A 3 -33.72 -13.32 -10.84
C ARG A 3 -32.30 -12.79 -10.97
N THR A 4 -31.77 -12.77 -12.17
CA THR A 4 -30.52 -12.10 -12.51
C THR A 4 -30.81 -10.59 -12.44
N ALA A 5 -30.27 -9.91 -11.46
CA ALA A 5 -30.35 -8.45 -11.41
C ALA A 5 -29.12 -7.91 -12.15
N THR A 6 -29.33 -7.29 -13.30
CA THR A 6 -28.30 -6.60 -14.04
C THR A 6 -27.91 -5.33 -13.27
N ARG A 7 -26.63 -5.19 -12.93
CA ARG A 7 -26.04 -3.96 -12.39
C ARG A 7 -25.00 -3.45 -13.37
N PHE A 8 -24.76 -2.16 -13.32
CA PHE A 8 -23.73 -1.52 -14.11
C PHE A 8 -22.67 -0.97 -13.16
N SER A 9 -21.38 -1.15 -13.48
CA SER A 9 -20.29 -0.61 -12.71
C SER A 9 -19.32 0.20 -13.57
N CYS A 10 -18.75 1.24 -13.00
CA CYS A 10 -17.71 2.02 -13.65
C CYS A 10 -16.36 1.34 -13.49
N THR A 11 -15.69 1.00 -14.58
CA THR A 11 -14.35 0.35 -14.56
C THR A 11 -13.25 1.29 -14.08
N ALA A 12 -13.47 2.61 -14.07
CA ALA A 12 -12.49 3.60 -13.62
C ALA A 12 -12.54 3.86 -12.11
N CYS A 13 -13.75 3.92 -11.50
CA CYS A 13 -13.90 4.25 -10.08
C CYS A 13 -14.67 3.21 -9.26
N GLY A 14 -15.22 2.18 -9.90
CA GLY A 14 -15.99 1.14 -9.20
C GLY A 14 -17.39 1.56 -8.75
N GLU A 15 -17.90 2.74 -9.14
CA GLU A 15 -19.25 3.18 -8.80
C GLU A 15 -20.30 2.26 -9.41
N SER A 16 -21.27 1.84 -8.60
CA SER A 16 -22.36 0.94 -9.01
C SER A 16 -23.56 1.75 -9.42
N LEU A 17 -24.01 1.58 -10.65
CA LEU A 17 -25.11 2.33 -11.26
C LEU A 17 -26.33 1.43 -11.48
N PRO A 18 -27.57 1.94 -11.29
CA PRO A 18 -28.79 1.17 -11.54
C PRO A 18 -29.09 0.97 -13.03
N LYS A 19 -28.47 1.75 -13.91
CA LYS A 19 -28.62 1.70 -15.37
C LYS A 19 -27.31 2.04 -16.05
N TRP A 20 -27.18 1.65 -17.31
CA TRP A 20 -26.02 2.05 -18.13
C TRP A 20 -26.06 3.56 -18.42
N GLU A 21 -24.93 4.20 -18.24
CA GLU A 21 -24.69 5.60 -18.57
C GLU A 21 -23.38 5.73 -19.34
N GLY A 22 -23.34 6.57 -20.39
CA GLY A 22 -22.15 6.76 -21.21
C GLY A 22 -21.01 7.48 -20.47
N ARG A 23 -21.35 8.23 -19.39
CA ARG A 23 -20.41 8.95 -18.53
C ARG A 23 -20.69 8.56 -17.07
N CYS A 24 -19.67 8.23 -16.32
CA CYS A 24 -19.83 7.93 -14.91
C CYS A 24 -20.15 9.22 -14.11
N PRO A 25 -21.24 9.27 -13.33
CA PRO A 25 -21.59 10.47 -12.56
C PRO A 25 -20.66 10.72 -11.38
N SER A 26 -19.89 9.72 -10.97
CA SER A 26 -19.01 9.80 -9.80
C SER A 26 -17.59 10.29 -10.14
N CYS A 27 -17.04 9.84 -11.29
CA CYS A 27 -15.67 10.19 -11.70
C CYS A 27 -15.58 10.88 -13.07
N ASP A 28 -16.74 11.17 -13.69
CA ASP A 28 -16.86 11.86 -14.99
C ASP A 28 -16.18 11.15 -16.18
N ALA A 29 -15.69 9.93 -16.01
CA ALA A 29 -15.05 9.16 -17.08
C ALA A 29 -16.08 8.67 -18.11
N TRP A 30 -15.76 8.79 -19.40
CA TRP A 30 -16.60 8.36 -20.50
C TRP A 30 -16.29 6.91 -20.91
N GLY A 31 -17.35 6.16 -21.26
CA GLY A 31 -17.21 4.80 -21.79
C GLY A 31 -16.72 3.76 -20.78
N THR A 32 -16.74 4.08 -19.50
CA THR A 32 -16.23 3.23 -18.42
C THR A 32 -17.30 2.43 -17.70
N VAL A 33 -18.58 2.63 -18.03
CA VAL A 33 -19.70 1.92 -17.41
C VAL A 33 -19.97 0.63 -18.17
N GLN A 34 -19.83 -0.50 -17.48
CA GLN A 34 -20.04 -1.85 -18.05
C GLN A 34 -21.11 -2.59 -17.26
N GLU A 35 -21.79 -3.51 -17.93
CA GLU A 35 -22.79 -4.39 -17.34
C GLU A 35 -22.10 -5.49 -16.53
N GLU A 36 -22.47 -5.62 -15.26
CA GLU A 36 -22.06 -6.73 -14.39
C GLU A 36 -23.25 -7.66 -14.14
N ALA A 37 -23.14 -8.91 -14.57
CA ALA A 37 -24.10 -9.94 -14.21
C ALA A 37 -23.84 -10.39 -12.78
N THR A 38 -24.64 -9.89 -11.84
CA THR A 38 -24.55 -10.32 -10.44
C THR A 38 -25.35 -11.59 -10.24
N THR A 39 -24.68 -12.73 -10.09
CA THR A 39 -25.30 -13.90 -9.49
C THR A 39 -25.42 -13.62 -7.98
N LEU A 40 -26.61 -13.22 -7.55
CA LEU A 40 -26.90 -13.08 -6.13
C LEU A 40 -26.82 -14.47 -5.49
N SER A 41 -25.65 -14.84 -4.99
CA SER A 41 -25.51 -15.94 -4.05
C SER A 41 -26.35 -15.60 -2.81
N ALA A 42 -27.46 -16.29 -2.64
CA ALA A 42 -28.37 -16.13 -1.50
C ALA A 42 -27.80 -16.67 -0.18
N ALA A 43 -26.55 -17.08 -0.17
CA ALA A 43 -25.87 -17.71 0.94
C ALA A 43 -24.90 -16.74 1.62
N ARG A 44 -25.38 -15.94 2.53
CA ARG A 44 -24.69 -15.41 3.72
C ARG A 44 -25.44 -14.28 4.42
N ARG A 45 -26.76 -14.40 4.55
CA ARG A 45 -27.47 -13.71 5.63
C ARG A 45 -27.51 -14.62 6.85
N GLY A 46 -26.33 -14.95 7.38
CA GLY A 46 -26.25 -15.37 8.77
C GLY A 46 -26.74 -14.17 9.59
N HIS A 47 -27.72 -14.37 10.46
CA HIS A 47 -28.08 -13.36 11.46
C HIS A 47 -26.84 -13.13 12.30
N ALA A 48 -26.17 -11.97 12.09
CA ALA A 48 -25.09 -11.56 12.96
C ALA A 48 -25.68 -11.38 14.36
N ALA A 49 -25.18 -12.12 15.33
CA ALA A 49 -25.53 -11.89 16.73
C ALA A 49 -25.11 -10.47 17.12
N PRO A 50 -25.92 -9.77 17.95
CA PRO A 50 -25.52 -8.47 18.49
C PRO A 50 -24.15 -8.60 19.18
N ARG A 51 -23.25 -7.64 18.91
CA ARG A 51 -21.97 -7.58 19.61
C ARG A 51 -22.12 -6.82 20.91
N GLU A 52 -21.31 -7.18 21.89
CA GLU A 52 -21.24 -6.48 23.17
C GLU A 52 -20.79 -5.03 22.94
N VAL A 53 -21.46 -4.09 23.62
CA VAL A 53 -21.10 -2.67 23.62
C VAL A 53 -20.28 -2.41 24.88
N VAL A 54 -19.04 -1.99 24.70
CA VAL A 54 -18.11 -1.66 25.80
C VAL A 54 -17.89 -0.14 25.86
N ALA A 55 -17.69 0.40 27.05
CA ALA A 55 -17.29 1.80 27.18
C ALA A 55 -15.85 1.98 26.67
N LEU A 56 -15.56 3.10 26.00
CA LEU A 56 -14.23 3.37 25.45
C LEU A 56 -13.13 3.34 26.52
N ALA A 57 -13.47 3.73 27.75
CA ALA A 57 -12.56 3.70 28.89
C ALA A 57 -12.18 2.28 29.35
N ASP A 58 -13.03 1.30 29.04
CA ASP A 58 -12.83 -0.11 29.42
C ASP A 58 -12.13 -0.92 28.31
N VAL A 59 -11.83 -0.27 27.18
CA VAL A 59 -11.04 -0.89 26.10
C VAL A 59 -9.59 -0.93 26.53
N ASP A 60 -8.99 -2.12 26.57
CA ASP A 60 -7.60 -2.30 26.96
C ASP A 60 -6.66 -1.65 25.94
N ALA A 61 -5.92 -0.62 26.37
CA ALA A 61 -4.95 0.09 25.54
C ALA A 61 -3.73 -0.80 25.16
N LEU A 62 -3.49 -1.90 25.88
CA LEU A 62 -2.42 -2.85 25.60
C LEU A 62 -2.65 -3.63 24.31
N GLU A 63 -3.90 -3.78 23.86
CA GLU A 63 -4.18 -4.35 22.53
C GLU A 63 -3.70 -3.47 21.36
N ALA A 64 -3.31 -2.23 21.65
CA ALA A 64 -2.83 -1.26 20.67
C ALA A 64 -1.30 -1.16 20.57
N GLU A 65 -0.54 -2.07 21.21
CA GLU A 65 0.92 -2.06 21.10
C GLU A 65 1.34 -2.33 19.64
N ARG A 66 2.11 -1.38 19.08
CA ARG A 66 2.52 -1.45 17.68
C ARG A 66 3.56 -2.52 17.45
N ILE A 67 3.44 -3.21 16.34
CA ILE A 67 4.43 -4.21 15.90
C ILE A 67 5.52 -3.48 15.14
N ALA A 68 6.72 -3.39 15.73
CA ALA A 68 7.87 -2.81 15.05
C ALA A 68 8.29 -3.69 13.86
N THR A 69 8.49 -3.06 12.70
CA THR A 69 8.87 -3.77 11.46
C THR A 69 10.36 -4.16 11.44
N GLY A 70 11.16 -3.58 12.33
CA GLY A 70 12.61 -3.73 12.32
C GLY A 70 13.32 -2.83 11.30
N LEU A 71 12.57 -2.04 10.54
CA LEU A 71 13.07 -1.06 9.59
C LEU A 71 12.67 0.34 10.07
N GLY A 72 13.59 1.07 10.67
CA GLY A 72 13.30 2.36 11.32
C GLY A 72 12.62 3.38 10.40
N GLU A 73 12.99 3.41 9.13
CA GLU A 73 12.39 4.30 8.14
C GLU A 73 10.93 3.90 7.79
N LEU A 74 10.62 2.61 7.81
CA LEU A 74 9.24 2.14 7.63
C LEU A 74 8.41 2.41 8.89
N ASP A 75 8.97 2.15 10.07
CA ASP A 75 8.31 2.41 11.35
C ASP A 75 8.02 3.90 11.54
N ARG A 76 8.93 4.80 11.12
CA ARG A 76 8.74 6.25 11.11
C ARG A 76 7.47 6.63 10.34
N VAL A 77 7.33 6.18 9.10
CA VAL A 77 6.19 6.53 8.23
C VAL A 77 4.88 5.90 8.74
N LEU A 78 4.97 4.73 9.37
CA LEU A 78 3.82 4.08 10.02
C LEU A 78 3.40 4.79 11.32
N GLY A 79 4.26 5.66 11.87
CA GLY A 79 4.03 6.34 13.15
C GLY A 79 4.44 5.52 14.36
N GLY A 80 5.48 4.67 14.21
CA GLY A 80 6.08 3.84 15.26
C GLY A 80 5.84 2.34 15.11
N GLY A 81 5.33 1.88 13.97
CA GLY A 81 5.09 0.46 13.68
C GLY A 81 3.67 0.15 13.23
N ILE A 82 3.41 -1.12 12.94
CA ILE A 82 2.13 -1.60 12.44
C ILE A 82 1.14 -1.77 13.59
N VAL A 83 -0.09 -1.29 13.41
CA VAL A 83 -1.16 -1.44 14.41
C VAL A 83 -1.85 -2.80 14.20
N PRO A 84 -2.03 -3.64 15.23
CA PRO A 84 -2.79 -4.89 15.13
C PRO A 84 -4.20 -4.66 14.59
N GLY A 85 -4.68 -5.59 13.77
CA GLY A 85 -6.00 -5.47 13.15
C GLY A 85 -6.13 -4.36 12.09
N SER A 86 -5.04 -3.71 11.69
CA SER A 86 -5.04 -2.70 10.63
C SER A 86 -4.95 -3.30 9.25
N LEU A 87 -5.47 -2.55 8.27
CA LEU A 87 -5.28 -2.82 6.84
C LEU A 87 -4.49 -1.65 6.23
N VAL A 88 -3.27 -1.93 5.78
CA VAL A 88 -2.35 -0.97 5.17
C VAL A 88 -2.19 -1.28 3.68
N LEU A 89 -2.23 -0.27 2.82
CA LEU A 89 -1.92 -0.40 1.40
C LEU A 89 -0.54 0.18 1.12
N LEU A 90 0.34 -0.61 0.52
CA LEU A 90 1.62 -0.18 -0.02
C LEU A 90 1.54 -0.10 -1.54
N GLY A 91 1.46 1.11 -2.08
CA GLY A 91 1.45 1.40 -3.51
C GLY A 91 2.84 1.78 -4.03
N GLY A 92 3.06 1.60 -5.32
CA GLY A 92 4.28 2.04 -6.00
C GLY A 92 4.44 1.40 -7.37
N GLU A 93 5.32 1.95 -8.22
CA GLU A 93 5.58 1.39 -9.54
C GLU A 93 6.11 -0.05 -9.48
N PRO A 94 5.86 -0.87 -10.51
CA PRO A 94 6.51 -2.17 -10.63
C PRO A 94 8.04 -2.02 -10.62
N GLY A 95 8.71 -2.88 -9.84
CA GLY A 95 10.19 -2.88 -9.75
C GLY A 95 10.79 -1.84 -8.79
N VAL A 96 9.99 -0.99 -8.11
CA VAL A 96 10.51 0.01 -7.15
C VAL A 96 11.10 -0.63 -5.89
N GLY A 97 10.73 -1.88 -5.57
CA GLY A 97 11.26 -2.62 -4.41
C GLY A 97 10.23 -2.92 -3.31
N LYS A 98 8.91 -2.81 -3.58
CA LYS A 98 7.85 -3.10 -2.60
C LYS A 98 7.99 -4.46 -1.93
N SER A 99 8.07 -5.50 -2.77
CA SER A 99 8.20 -6.89 -2.28
C SER A 99 9.52 -7.12 -1.51
N THR A 100 10.59 -6.41 -1.89
CA THR A 100 11.87 -6.43 -1.15
C THR A 100 11.70 -5.81 0.23
N LEU A 101 11.12 -4.60 0.31
CA LEU A 101 10.84 -3.90 1.58
C LEU A 101 10.04 -4.78 2.54
N LEU A 102 8.94 -5.35 2.04
CA LEU A 102 8.05 -6.16 2.87
C LEU A 102 8.65 -7.52 3.25
N THR A 103 9.46 -8.13 2.38
CA THR A 103 10.18 -9.37 2.74
C THR A 103 11.19 -9.11 3.86
N MET A 104 11.93 -7.98 3.81
CA MET A 104 12.85 -7.59 4.88
C MET A 104 12.10 -7.31 6.19
N ALA A 105 10.99 -6.59 6.13
CA ALA A 105 10.14 -6.34 7.30
C ALA A 105 9.58 -7.64 7.90
N LEU A 106 9.05 -8.55 7.06
CA LEU A 106 8.55 -9.84 7.52
C LEU A 106 9.65 -10.69 8.13
N ALA A 107 10.88 -10.68 7.58
CA ALA A 107 12.00 -11.42 8.14
C ALA A 107 12.36 -10.93 9.55
N ALA A 108 12.37 -9.61 9.77
CA ALA A 108 12.61 -9.03 11.08
C ALA A 108 11.46 -9.27 12.08
N ILE A 109 10.21 -9.22 11.61
CA ILE A 109 9.02 -9.51 12.42
C ILE A 109 9.01 -11.00 12.82
N ALA A 110 9.31 -11.92 11.88
CA ALA A 110 9.28 -13.36 12.10
C ALA A 110 10.24 -13.84 13.18
N GLN A 111 11.28 -13.06 13.52
CA GLN A 111 12.17 -13.35 14.65
C GLN A 111 11.49 -13.16 16.02
N ARG A 112 10.40 -12.43 16.09
CA ARG A 112 9.74 -12.02 17.35
C ARG A 112 8.30 -12.50 17.45
N THR A 113 7.61 -12.63 16.33
CA THR A 113 6.21 -13.02 16.28
C THR A 113 5.89 -13.70 14.94
N SER A 114 4.65 -14.15 14.77
CA SER A 114 4.23 -14.88 13.57
C SER A 114 4.04 -13.95 12.37
N ALA A 115 4.67 -14.29 11.24
CA ALA A 115 4.58 -13.57 9.98
C ALA A 115 4.14 -14.49 8.84
N LEU A 116 3.22 -14.02 7.99
CA LEU A 116 2.69 -14.73 6.83
C LEU A 116 2.83 -13.89 5.56
N LEU A 117 3.32 -14.50 4.50
CA LEU A 117 3.29 -13.93 3.15
C LEU A 117 2.32 -14.72 2.28
N VAL A 118 1.30 -14.07 1.78
CA VAL A 118 0.42 -14.56 0.71
C VAL A 118 0.95 -14.00 -0.60
N THR A 119 1.31 -14.87 -1.53
CA THR A 119 1.81 -14.48 -2.84
C THR A 119 0.88 -14.97 -3.93
N GLY A 120 0.45 -14.07 -4.81
CA GLY A 120 -0.33 -14.38 -6.00
C GLY A 120 0.46 -14.23 -7.30
N GLU A 121 1.66 -13.65 -7.25
CA GLU A 121 2.50 -13.38 -8.43
C GLU A 121 3.69 -14.32 -8.51
N GLU A 122 4.27 -14.71 -7.37
CA GLU A 122 5.47 -15.54 -7.30
C GLU A 122 5.17 -16.89 -6.64
N SER A 123 5.87 -17.93 -7.06
CA SER A 123 5.87 -19.20 -6.34
C SER A 123 6.64 -19.08 -5.02
N ALA A 124 6.37 -19.98 -4.07
CA ALA A 124 7.11 -20.04 -2.80
C ALA A 124 8.63 -20.20 -3.01
N ALA A 125 9.06 -20.90 -4.07
CA ALA A 125 10.47 -21.06 -4.42
C ALA A 125 11.11 -19.74 -4.89
N GLN A 126 10.39 -18.94 -5.67
CA GLN A 126 10.87 -17.61 -6.11
C GLN A 126 10.97 -16.64 -4.94
N VAL A 127 9.97 -16.64 -4.04
CA VAL A 127 10.01 -15.85 -2.80
C VAL A 127 11.22 -16.25 -1.97
N ARG A 128 11.51 -17.54 -1.81
CA ARG A 128 12.68 -18.04 -1.07
C ARG A 128 13.99 -17.53 -1.67
N LEU A 129 14.17 -17.66 -2.99
CA LEU A 129 15.37 -17.17 -3.68
C LEU A 129 15.58 -15.66 -3.48
N ARG A 130 14.49 -14.89 -3.53
CA ARG A 130 14.54 -13.45 -3.24
C ARG A 130 14.93 -13.19 -1.79
N ALA A 131 14.35 -13.89 -0.84
CA ALA A 131 14.63 -13.73 0.58
C ALA A 131 16.09 -14.08 0.91
N GLU A 132 16.65 -15.16 0.35
CA GLU A 132 18.05 -15.54 0.52
C GLU A 132 19.01 -14.44 0.03
N ARG A 133 18.69 -13.77 -1.08
CA ARG A 133 19.51 -12.66 -1.62
C ARG A 133 19.57 -11.45 -0.70
N ILE A 134 18.52 -11.18 0.06
CA ILE A 134 18.42 -10.00 0.94
C ILE A 134 18.77 -10.29 2.41
N GLY A 135 19.39 -11.42 2.68
CA GLY A 135 19.96 -11.71 4.00
C GLY A 135 19.15 -12.62 4.90
N GLY A 136 18.07 -13.22 4.41
CA GLY A 136 17.38 -14.28 5.15
C GLY A 136 15.93 -14.48 4.79
N ALA A 137 15.54 -15.76 4.66
CA ALA A 137 14.14 -16.16 4.60
C ALA A 137 13.49 -16.15 5.99
N GLY A 138 14.30 -16.25 7.05
CA GLY A 138 13.82 -16.35 8.42
C GLY A 138 12.73 -17.41 8.57
N ASP A 139 11.90 -17.24 9.58
CA ASP A 139 10.72 -18.08 9.84
C ASP A 139 9.44 -17.53 9.16
N ILE A 140 9.59 -16.83 8.01
CA ILE A 140 8.45 -16.34 7.24
C ILE A 140 7.67 -17.52 6.69
N ARG A 141 6.40 -17.65 7.09
CA ARG A 141 5.48 -18.61 6.48
C ARG A 141 4.97 -18.05 5.16
N VAL A 142 4.89 -18.88 4.13
CA VAL A 142 4.48 -18.49 2.78
C VAL A 142 3.35 -19.39 2.29
N VAL A 143 2.35 -18.80 1.67
CA VAL A 143 1.32 -19.50 0.90
C VAL A 143 1.17 -18.84 -0.47
N ALA A 144 1.22 -19.67 -1.52
CA ALA A 144 0.94 -19.25 -2.88
C ALA A 144 -0.54 -19.56 -3.18
N GLU A 145 -1.38 -18.51 -3.12
CA GLU A 145 -2.82 -18.64 -3.29
C GLU A 145 -3.40 -17.34 -3.89
N THR A 146 -4.37 -17.48 -4.77
CA THR A 146 -5.08 -16.37 -5.42
C THR A 146 -6.59 -16.42 -5.18
N ASP A 147 -7.13 -17.55 -4.75
CA ASP A 147 -8.52 -17.64 -4.34
C ASP A 147 -8.74 -16.90 -3.01
N LEU A 148 -9.59 -15.89 -3.04
CA LEU A 148 -9.84 -15.01 -1.89
C LEU A 148 -10.39 -15.78 -0.68
N ASP A 149 -11.28 -16.73 -0.89
CA ASP A 149 -11.88 -17.53 0.20
C ASP A 149 -10.80 -18.41 0.87
N GLY A 150 -9.90 -18.99 0.07
CA GLY A 150 -8.75 -19.75 0.55
C GLY A 150 -7.78 -18.90 1.36
N VAL A 151 -7.48 -17.68 0.89
CA VAL A 151 -6.64 -16.71 1.60
C VAL A 151 -7.26 -16.31 2.94
N VAL A 152 -8.54 -15.91 2.96
CA VAL A 152 -9.27 -15.51 4.18
C VAL A 152 -9.31 -16.66 5.19
N ALA A 153 -9.63 -17.89 4.75
CA ALA A 153 -9.65 -19.07 5.61
C ALA A 153 -8.26 -19.38 6.21
N THR A 154 -7.20 -19.21 5.40
CA THR A 154 -5.81 -19.40 5.86
C THR A 154 -5.45 -18.37 6.93
N ILE A 155 -5.71 -17.07 6.71
CA ILE A 155 -5.46 -16.03 7.70
C ILE A 155 -6.25 -16.25 9.00
N ALA A 156 -7.53 -16.61 8.89
CA ALA A 156 -8.39 -16.88 10.05
C ALA A 156 -7.92 -18.10 10.87
N LYS A 157 -7.36 -19.12 10.21
CA LYS A 157 -6.80 -20.31 10.85
C LYS A 157 -5.45 -20.02 11.51
N GLU A 158 -4.53 -19.44 10.76
CA GLU A 158 -3.13 -19.26 11.20
C GLU A 158 -2.95 -18.07 12.15
N ARG A 159 -3.83 -17.06 12.09
CA ARG A 159 -3.83 -15.85 12.91
C ARG A 159 -2.44 -15.25 13.08
N PRO A 160 -1.72 -14.93 11.98
CA PRO A 160 -0.41 -14.32 12.10
C PRO A 160 -0.54 -12.92 12.72
N ALA A 161 0.50 -12.46 13.43
CA ALA A 161 0.54 -11.08 13.90
C ALA A 161 0.55 -10.09 12.72
N VAL A 162 1.32 -10.42 11.66
CA VAL A 162 1.37 -9.63 10.42
C VAL A 162 1.22 -10.57 9.21
N CYS A 163 0.37 -10.16 8.28
CA CYS A 163 0.19 -10.80 6.97
C CYS A 163 0.47 -9.80 5.85
N VAL A 164 1.29 -10.18 4.89
CA VAL A 164 1.48 -9.42 3.64
C VAL A 164 0.78 -10.16 2.51
N VAL A 165 0.05 -9.43 1.65
CA VAL A 165 -0.62 -9.97 0.46
C VAL A 165 0.00 -9.29 -0.78
N ASP A 166 0.75 -10.04 -1.57
CA ASP A 166 1.49 -9.58 -2.76
C ASP A 166 1.05 -10.33 -4.03
N SER A 167 0.12 -9.77 -4.81
CA SER A 167 -0.54 -8.47 -4.71
C SER A 167 -2.07 -8.61 -4.60
N VAL A 168 -2.74 -7.52 -4.19
CA VAL A 168 -4.20 -7.51 -4.11
C VAL A 168 -4.86 -7.66 -5.48
N GLN A 169 -4.16 -7.32 -6.57
CA GLN A 169 -4.65 -7.44 -7.94
C GLN A 169 -4.74 -8.89 -8.43
N THR A 170 -4.01 -9.82 -7.84
CA THR A 170 -4.04 -11.24 -8.22
C THR A 170 -5.16 -12.01 -7.53
N LEU A 171 -5.70 -11.45 -6.43
CA LEU A 171 -6.80 -12.09 -5.73
C LEU A 171 -8.10 -12.02 -6.52
N TRP A 172 -8.85 -13.10 -6.46
CA TRP A 172 -10.16 -13.20 -7.11
C TRP A 172 -11.14 -14.04 -6.29
N THR A 173 -12.42 -13.80 -6.48
CA THR A 173 -13.50 -14.65 -5.96
C THR A 173 -14.45 -15.03 -7.08
N ALA A 174 -14.96 -16.25 -7.04
CA ALA A 174 -15.96 -16.74 -7.99
C ALA A 174 -17.34 -16.07 -7.83
N ASP A 175 -17.58 -15.38 -6.72
CA ASP A 175 -18.82 -14.64 -6.46
C ASP A 175 -18.99 -13.43 -7.41
N LEU A 176 -17.94 -12.99 -8.06
CA LEU A 176 -17.94 -11.89 -9.03
C LEU A 176 -17.56 -12.41 -10.42
N ALA A 177 -18.35 -12.06 -11.42
CA ALA A 177 -18.11 -12.44 -12.81
C ALA A 177 -16.97 -11.65 -13.48
N SER A 178 -16.47 -10.60 -12.81
CA SER A 178 -15.39 -9.75 -13.32
C SER A 178 -14.03 -10.44 -13.24
N ALA A 179 -13.12 -10.10 -14.19
CA ALA A 179 -11.78 -10.66 -14.24
C ALA A 179 -10.93 -10.30 -13.00
N PRO A 180 -9.96 -11.15 -12.60
CA PRO A 180 -8.96 -10.80 -11.61
C PRO A 180 -8.29 -9.45 -11.92
N GLY A 181 -7.99 -8.66 -10.88
CA GLY A 181 -7.43 -7.31 -11.03
C GLY A 181 -8.42 -6.21 -11.42
N SER A 182 -9.68 -6.56 -11.72
CA SER A 182 -10.73 -5.55 -11.90
C SER A 182 -11.01 -4.81 -10.59
N VAL A 183 -11.51 -3.58 -10.69
CA VAL A 183 -11.85 -2.74 -9.52
C VAL A 183 -12.82 -3.46 -8.57
N ALA A 184 -13.80 -4.20 -9.12
CA ALA A 184 -14.77 -4.94 -8.33
C ALA A 184 -14.10 -6.06 -7.51
N GLN A 185 -13.22 -6.86 -8.13
CA GLN A 185 -12.47 -7.92 -7.46
C GLN A 185 -11.54 -7.35 -6.38
N VAL A 186 -10.78 -6.31 -6.70
CA VAL A 186 -9.86 -5.65 -5.77
C VAL A 186 -10.60 -5.06 -4.57
N ARG A 187 -11.79 -4.46 -4.79
CA ARG A 187 -12.63 -3.91 -3.72
C ARG A 187 -13.20 -5.01 -2.81
N GLU A 188 -13.68 -6.11 -3.40
CA GLU A 188 -14.20 -7.24 -2.61
C GLU A 188 -13.06 -7.90 -1.80
N ALA A 189 -11.90 -8.11 -2.41
CA ALA A 189 -10.73 -8.65 -1.73
C ALA A 189 -10.32 -7.78 -0.54
N ALA A 190 -10.19 -6.47 -0.73
CA ALA A 190 -9.87 -5.56 0.37
C ALA A 190 -10.94 -5.54 1.47
N GLY A 191 -12.22 -5.61 1.11
CA GLY A 191 -13.32 -5.68 2.06
C GLY A 191 -13.30 -6.98 2.90
N ALA A 192 -13.03 -8.12 2.27
CA ALA A 192 -12.91 -9.41 2.96
C ALA A 192 -11.68 -9.44 3.89
N LEU A 193 -10.53 -8.93 3.41
CA LEU A 193 -9.30 -8.85 4.19
C LEU A 193 -9.43 -7.86 5.37
N LEU A 194 -10.15 -6.75 5.20
CA LEU A 194 -10.44 -5.84 6.31
C LEU A 194 -11.29 -6.52 7.39
N ARG A 195 -12.28 -7.32 6.99
CA ARG A 195 -13.13 -8.06 7.95
C ARG A 195 -12.30 -9.04 8.77
N VAL A 196 -11.50 -9.88 8.12
CA VAL A 196 -10.65 -10.87 8.82
C VAL A 196 -9.56 -10.20 9.67
N ALA A 197 -9.00 -9.07 9.22
CA ALA A 197 -8.05 -8.29 10.00
C ALA A 197 -8.66 -7.82 11.33
N LYS A 198 -9.84 -7.20 11.26
CA LYS A 198 -10.54 -6.67 12.46
C LYS A 198 -11.08 -7.78 13.36
N GLU A 199 -11.51 -8.91 12.80
CA GLU A 199 -12.07 -10.02 13.57
C GLU A 199 -11.01 -10.77 14.37
N HIS A 200 -9.82 -10.92 13.82
CA HIS A 200 -8.75 -11.73 14.42
C HIS A 200 -7.55 -10.92 14.93
N GLY A 201 -7.60 -9.58 14.87
CA GLY A 201 -6.50 -8.74 15.29
C GLY A 201 -5.25 -8.82 14.39
N VAL A 202 -5.37 -9.38 13.18
CA VAL A 202 -4.26 -9.56 12.25
C VAL A 202 -3.96 -8.26 11.53
N ALA A 203 -2.72 -7.77 11.60
CA ALA A 203 -2.29 -6.63 10.79
C ALA A 203 -2.04 -7.10 9.34
N ILE A 204 -2.70 -6.51 8.36
CA ILE A 204 -2.57 -6.91 6.95
C ILE A 204 -1.98 -5.76 6.14
N ILE A 205 -0.95 -6.06 5.35
CA ILE A 205 -0.37 -5.13 4.37
C ILE A 205 -0.68 -5.65 2.96
N LEU A 206 -1.42 -4.85 2.20
CA LEU A 206 -1.72 -5.11 0.79
C LEU A 206 -0.68 -4.45 -0.10
N VAL A 207 -0.11 -5.19 -1.02
CA VAL A 207 0.72 -4.64 -2.09
C VAL A 207 -0.18 -4.27 -3.27
N GLY A 208 -0.02 -3.05 -3.79
CA GLY A 208 -0.72 -2.55 -4.97
C GLY A 208 0.22 -1.91 -5.98
N HIS A 209 -0.11 -2.03 -7.27
CA HIS A 209 0.63 -1.35 -8.34
C HIS A 209 -0.03 -0.02 -8.67
N VAL A 210 0.77 1.05 -8.79
CA VAL A 210 0.32 2.38 -9.28
C VAL A 210 0.57 2.50 -10.76
N THR A 211 -0.33 3.15 -11.49
CA THR A 211 -0.11 3.53 -12.89
C THR A 211 0.83 4.71 -12.98
N LYS A 212 1.43 4.95 -14.17
CA LYS A 212 2.38 6.05 -14.43
C LYS A 212 1.86 7.45 -14.11
N ASP A 213 0.56 7.63 -14.06
CA ASP A 213 -0.09 8.91 -13.74
C ASP A 213 -0.26 9.13 -12.21
N GLY A 214 0.41 8.33 -11.38
CA GLY A 214 0.28 8.41 -9.93
C GLY A 214 -1.10 7.97 -9.40
N ALA A 215 -2.01 7.67 -10.31
CA ALA A 215 -3.29 7.06 -9.98
C ALA A 215 -3.06 5.56 -9.82
N VAL A 216 -3.19 5.07 -8.62
CA VAL A 216 -3.18 3.63 -8.38
C VAL A 216 -4.34 3.04 -9.18
N ALA A 217 -4.10 2.13 -10.13
CA ALA A 217 -5.18 1.39 -10.78
C ALA A 217 -5.95 0.60 -9.70
N GLY A 218 -7.12 1.14 -9.32
CA GLY A 218 -7.92 0.62 -8.22
C GLY A 218 -7.73 1.24 -6.82
N PRO A 219 -6.71 2.03 -6.47
CA PRO A 219 -6.50 2.47 -5.07
C PRO A 219 -7.30 3.66 -4.61
N LYS A 220 -7.76 4.56 -5.47
CA LYS A 220 -8.74 5.57 -5.00
C LYS A 220 -9.95 4.88 -4.35
N VAL A 221 -10.33 3.70 -4.84
CA VAL A 221 -11.39 2.88 -4.25
C VAL A 221 -10.94 2.25 -2.93
N LEU A 222 -9.66 1.85 -2.81
CA LEU A 222 -9.11 1.26 -1.60
C LEU A 222 -8.77 2.28 -0.52
N GLU A 223 -8.44 3.53 -0.86
CA GLU A 223 -8.10 4.59 0.09
C GLU A 223 -9.17 4.79 1.18
N HIS A 224 -10.44 4.60 0.84
CA HIS A 224 -11.54 4.71 1.82
C HIS A 224 -11.64 3.48 2.73
N LEU A 225 -11.23 2.30 2.26
CA LEU A 225 -11.34 1.04 2.99
C LEU A 225 -10.15 0.81 3.94
N VAL A 226 -8.94 1.20 3.52
CA VAL A 226 -7.72 0.95 4.29
C VAL A 226 -7.49 2.01 5.38
N ASP A 227 -6.75 1.63 6.42
CA ASP A 227 -6.41 2.52 7.54
C ASP A 227 -5.22 3.43 7.21
N ALA A 228 -4.26 2.93 6.41
CA ALA A 228 -3.13 3.72 5.91
C ALA A 228 -2.84 3.39 4.45
N VAL A 229 -2.36 4.40 3.72
CA VAL A 229 -1.88 4.29 2.33
C VAL A 229 -0.45 4.80 2.31
N LEU A 230 0.47 3.92 1.97
CA LEU A 230 1.88 4.20 1.81
C LEU A 230 2.22 4.20 0.31
N LEU A 231 2.99 5.17 -0.13
CA LEU A 231 3.51 5.26 -1.49
C LEU A 231 5.02 5.05 -1.46
N PHE A 232 5.49 4.08 -2.22
CA PHE A 232 6.91 3.78 -2.36
C PHE A 232 7.36 4.21 -3.75
N GLU A 233 8.21 5.21 -3.79
CA GLU A 233 8.62 5.94 -4.99
C GLU A 233 10.13 5.84 -5.19
N GLY A 234 10.59 6.00 -6.42
CA GLY A 234 12.01 6.05 -6.74
C GLY A 234 12.22 6.14 -8.24
N GLU A 235 13.29 6.80 -8.65
CA GLU A 235 13.67 6.89 -10.05
C GLU A 235 14.19 5.54 -10.56
N ARG A 236 13.86 5.23 -11.81
CA ARG A 236 14.42 4.05 -12.49
C ARG A 236 15.91 4.23 -12.69
N GLY A 237 16.70 3.35 -12.07
CA GLY A 237 18.16 3.44 -12.10
C GLY A 237 18.77 4.35 -11.03
N GLY A 238 17.96 5.10 -10.28
CA GLY A 238 18.38 5.83 -9.08
C GLY A 238 18.58 4.87 -7.90
N GLU A 239 19.47 5.21 -6.99
CA GLU A 239 19.74 4.41 -5.80
C GLU A 239 18.72 4.63 -4.69
N LEU A 240 18.11 5.82 -4.64
CA LEU A 240 17.21 6.21 -3.58
C LEU A 240 15.77 5.75 -3.81
N ARG A 241 15.12 5.41 -2.71
CA ARG A 241 13.69 5.12 -2.62
C ARG A 241 13.09 5.93 -1.48
N ILE A 242 11.94 6.51 -1.74
CA ILE A 242 11.21 7.35 -0.78
C ILE A 242 9.90 6.67 -0.44
N LEU A 243 9.62 6.54 0.84
CA LEU A 243 8.36 6.06 1.37
C LEU A 243 7.60 7.24 2.00
N ARG A 244 6.35 7.43 1.60
CA ARG A 244 5.46 8.47 2.11
C ARG A 244 4.12 7.88 2.54
N ALA A 245 3.49 8.49 3.53
CA ALA A 245 2.09 8.19 3.84
C ALA A 245 1.18 9.19 3.11
N ALA A 246 0.37 8.70 2.16
CA ALA A 246 -0.72 9.50 1.56
C ALA A 246 -1.93 9.58 2.50
N LYS A 247 -2.11 8.55 3.35
CA LYS A 247 -3.13 8.47 4.40
C LYS A 247 -2.58 7.68 5.57
N ASN A 248 -2.82 8.13 6.79
CA ASN A 248 -2.48 7.38 7.99
C ASN A 248 -3.44 7.74 9.13
N ARG A 249 -4.30 6.79 9.53
CA ARG A 249 -5.21 6.98 10.67
C ARG A 249 -4.50 6.90 12.03
N PHE A 250 -3.28 6.39 12.04
CA PHE A 250 -2.54 6.07 13.25
C PHE A 250 -1.32 6.99 13.48
N GLY A 251 -1.07 7.93 12.58
CA GLY A 251 0.08 8.82 12.67
C GLY A 251 0.04 9.97 11.66
N ALA A 252 1.09 10.76 11.68
CA ALA A 252 1.25 11.87 10.74
C ALA A 252 1.48 11.37 9.31
N THR A 253 1.03 12.13 8.32
CA THR A 253 1.28 11.86 6.90
C THR A 253 2.48 12.66 6.35
N SER A 254 3.08 13.51 7.17
CA SER A 254 4.21 14.34 6.80
C SER A 254 5.57 13.64 6.92
N GLU A 255 5.63 12.47 7.53
CA GLU A 255 6.89 11.75 7.71
C GLU A 255 7.37 11.09 6.42
N LEU A 256 8.68 11.11 6.22
CA LEU A 256 9.37 10.46 5.11
C LEU A 256 10.27 9.33 5.59
N GLY A 257 10.23 8.21 4.88
CA GLY A 257 11.22 7.14 4.97
C GLY A 257 12.14 7.18 3.74
N VAL A 258 13.44 7.12 3.95
CA VAL A 258 14.43 7.14 2.86
C VAL A 258 15.26 5.87 2.90
N PHE A 259 15.35 5.20 1.75
CA PHE A 259 16.10 3.95 1.60
C PHE A 259 17.05 4.06 0.40
N ALA A 260 18.18 3.41 0.50
CA ALA A 260 19.08 3.15 -0.63
C ALA A 260 18.88 1.71 -1.12
N MET A 261 18.74 1.52 -2.43
CA MET A 261 18.66 0.19 -3.04
C MET A 261 20.07 -0.34 -3.26
N THR A 262 20.40 -1.44 -2.61
CA THR A 262 21.71 -2.10 -2.70
C THR A 262 21.59 -3.51 -3.27
N GLY A 263 22.70 -4.15 -3.56
CA GLY A 263 22.71 -5.57 -3.96
C GLY A 263 22.17 -6.53 -2.90
N ARG A 264 22.10 -6.10 -1.65
CA ARG A 264 21.61 -6.85 -0.49
C ARG A 264 20.20 -6.48 -0.06
N GLY A 265 19.52 -5.59 -0.80
CA GLY A 265 18.18 -5.11 -0.49
C GLY A 265 18.13 -3.61 -0.23
N LEU A 266 17.25 -3.18 0.67
CA LEU A 266 17.02 -1.78 1.02
C LEU A 266 17.74 -1.47 2.33
N GLU A 267 18.59 -0.45 2.31
CA GLU A 267 19.28 0.06 3.49
C GLU A 267 18.66 1.41 3.88
N ALA A 268 18.40 1.59 5.18
CA ALA A 268 17.86 2.86 5.69
C ALA A 268 18.91 3.98 5.51
N VAL A 269 18.47 5.13 5.03
CA VAL A 269 19.29 6.35 4.94
C VAL A 269 18.90 7.27 6.09
N GLU A 270 19.63 7.20 7.17
CA GLU A 270 19.35 8.00 8.38
C GLU A 270 19.56 9.50 8.14
N ASP A 271 20.59 9.85 7.37
CA ASP A 271 20.89 11.23 6.97
C ASP A 271 20.91 11.39 5.44
N PRO A 272 19.74 11.72 4.82
CA PRO A 272 19.70 11.99 3.38
C PRO A 272 20.57 13.18 2.95
N SER A 273 20.92 14.07 3.87
CA SER A 273 21.78 15.23 3.58
C SER A 273 23.23 14.82 3.26
N ALA A 274 23.65 13.65 3.77
CA ALA A 274 24.97 13.11 3.45
C ALA A 274 25.12 12.70 1.98
N LEU A 275 23.99 12.59 1.25
CA LEU A 275 23.93 12.25 -0.18
C LEU A 275 24.10 13.48 -1.08
N LEU A 276 24.04 14.70 -0.51
CA LEU A 276 24.44 15.91 -1.23
C LEU A 276 25.96 15.83 -1.43
N GLY A 277 26.36 15.68 -2.68
CA GLY A 277 27.78 15.58 -3.06
C GLY A 277 28.57 16.75 -2.49
N ARG A 278 29.59 16.46 -1.69
CA ARG A 278 30.44 17.50 -1.09
C ARG A 278 31.22 18.29 -2.14
N ASP A 279 31.38 17.73 -3.33
CA ASP A 279 32.18 18.31 -4.42
C ASP A 279 31.45 19.40 -5.19
N GLU A 280 30.13 19.53 -5.04
CA GLU A 280 29.30 20.54 -5.71
C GLU A 280 28.93 21.72 -4.80
N LEU A 281 29.22 21.62 -3.50
CA LEU A 281 28.95 22.68 -2.54
C LEU A 281 29.82 23.91 -2.81
N GLY A 282 29.20 25.01 -3.21
CA GLY A 282 29.89 26.29 -3.44
C GLY A 282 30.04 26.66 -4.91
N ALA A 283 29.39 25.97 -5.82
CA ALA A 283 29.29 26.41 -7.21
C ALA A 283 28.58 27.76 -7.29
N VAL A 284 29.03 28.63 -8.22
CA VAL A 284 28.39 29.95 -8.44
C VAL A 284 26.92 29.73 -8.84
N GLY A 285 26.02 30.36 -8.11
CA GLY A 285 24.57 30.21 -8.34
C GLY A 285 23.94 29.05 -7.57
N SER A 286 24.68 28.39 -6.70
CA SER A 286 24.18 27.30 -5.83
C SER A 286 24.23 27.73 -4.36
N VAL A 287 23.18 27.32 -3.62
CA VAL A 287 23.09 27.52 -2.16
C VAL A 287 22.43 26.29 -1.52
N VAL A 288 22.93 25.88 -0.36
CA VAL A 288 22.29 24.83 0.44
C VAL A 288 21.20 25.47 1.32
N ALA A 289 19.98 25.02 1.15
CA ALA A 289 18.85 25.37 1.98
C ALA A 289 18.43 24.19 2.86
N CYS A 290 17.92 24.47 4.06
CA CYS A 290 17.33 23.47 4.93
C CYS A 290 15.79 23.58 4.87
N THR A 291 15.13 22.45 4.64
CA THR A 291 13.67 22.32 4.77
C THR A 291 13.32 21.24 5.79
N LEU A 292 12.06 21.20 6.23
CA LEU A 292 11.53 20.17 7.09
C LEU A 292 10.48 19.36 6.34
N GLU A 293 10.65 18.04 6.37
CA GLU A 293 9.63 17.09 5.94
C GLU A 293 9.24 16.23 7.15
N GLY A 294 8.05 16.52 7.68
CA GLY A 294 7.64 15.96 8.98
C GLY A 294 8.56 16.43 10.11
N SER A 295 9.17 15.50 10.80
CA SER A 295 10.16 15.75 11.85
C SER A 295 11.60 15.77 11.35
N ARG A 296 11.84 15.50 10.04
CA ARG A 296 13.19 15.34 9.47
C ARG A 296 13.67 16.61 8.80
N PRO A 297 14.82 17.18 9.21
CA PRO A 297 15.49 18.20 8.44
C PRO A 297 16.13 17.60 7.18
N LEU A 298 15.91 18.23 6.04
CA LEU A 298 16.51 17.89 4.76
C LEU A 298 17.30 19.07 4.24
N LEU A 299 18.54 18.81 3.84
CA LEU A 299 19.32 19.79 3.08
C LEU A 299 19.02 19.59 1.59
N LEU A 300 18.79 20.70 0.91
CA LEU A 300 18.54 20.75 -0.53
C LEU A 300 19.52 21.74 -1.15
N GLU A 301 20.09 21.36 -2.28
CA GLU A 301 20.82 22.32 -3.10
C GLU A 301 19.83 23.07 -3.99
N VAL A 302 19.79 24.39 -3.84
CA VAL A 302 19.00 25.29 -4.68
C VAL A 302 19.94 25.94 -5.68
N GLN A 303 19.70 25.72 -6.96
CA GLN A 303 20.50 26.31 -8.02
C GLN A 303 19.68 27.41 -8.74
N ALA A 304 20.28 28.58 -8.95
CA ALA A 304 19.69 29.66 -9.68
C ALA A 304 20.63 30.07 -10.82
N LEU A 305 20.13 30.03 -12.05
CA LEU A 305 20.83 30.56 -13.22
C LEU A 305 20.27 31.94 -13.55
N VAL A 306 21.08 32.98 -13.46
CA VAL A 306 20.70 34.31 -13.81
C VAL A 306 21.46 34.71 -15.08
N SER A 307 20.71 35.12 -16.12
CA SER A 307 21.25 35.68 -17.36
C SER A 307 20.70 37.05 -17.60
N THR A 308 21.49 37.93 -18.22
CA THR A 308 21.00 39.21 -18.71
C THR A 308 20.09 38.97 -19.89
N SER A 309 18.82 39.43 -19.80
CA SER A 309 17.88 39.41 -20.91
C SER A 309 17.64 40.81 -21.42
N CYS A 310 17.75 41.00 -22.72
CA CYS A 310 17.37 42.27 -23.38
C CYS A 310 15.86 42.33 -23.70
N LEU A 311 15.08 41.32 -23.34
CA LEU A 311 13.63 41.29 -23.55
C LEU A 311 12.92 41.74 -22.25
N LEU A 312 12.29 42.91 -22.30
CA LEU A 312 11.49 43.50 -21.22
C LEU A 312 10.12 42.81 -21.00
N TYR A 313 9.91 41.62 -21.53
CA TYR A 313 8.66 40.87 -21.34
C TYR A 313 8.78 39.92 -20.20
N THR A 314 8.12 40.24 -19.11
CA THR A 314 7.81 39.23 -18.06
C THR A 314 6.73 38.29 -18.61
N SER A 315 7.07 37.03 -18.81
CA SER A 315 6.05 36.01 -19.06
C SER A 315 5.19 35.91 -17.81
N PRO A 316 3.85 36.03 -17.90
CA PRO A 316 3.01 35.73 -16.76
C PRO A 316 3.24 34.28 -16.34
N SER A 317 3.46 34.08 -15.05
CA SER A 317 3.54 32.71 -14.46
C SER A 317 2.23 31.98 -14.75
N PRO A 318 2.30 30.69 -15.12
CA PRO A 318 1.11 29.86 -15.35
C PRO A 318 0.24 29.68 -14.11
#